data_0f0ce35406ce7f43449d9c0a9011bb56
#
_entry.id   0f0ce35406ce7f43449d9c0a9011bb56
#
_cell.length_a   1.000
_cell.length_b   1.000
_cell.length_c   1.000
_cell.angle_alpha   90.00
_cell.angle_beta   90.00
_cell.angle_gamma   90.00
#
_symmetry.space_group_name_H-M   'P 1'
#
loop_
_entity.id
_entity.type
_entity.pdbx_description
1 polymer ?
#
loop_
_entity_poly.entity_id
_entity_poly.type
_entity_poly.pdbx_seq_one_letter_code
_entity_poly.pdbx_strand_id
1 'polypeptide(L)'
;MTRFAGYLRREEREDSTIESYVRTARRFAVWLDGRTVTKELAAAWKAQLLEQGYRPVSVNAMLAAVNKLFVCMGREDCKVRYLKLQRQMFRKSERELTRAEYQRLLDAAQARGDIRLLLLLETLCATGIRVSELQYITVEAARNGVAEIALKGKIRTILLPTKLCRKLLKYAKKCGIVHGHIFLTKNGNGLSRKFIWAEMKKLCEAAKVARSKVFPHNLQGLFARTFYAACRDVVRLADVLGHSSIETTRIYLLSTAKESARQLDRLGLLSGWA
;
A
#
# COMPACT_ATOMS: atom_id res chain seq x y z
N MET A 1 14.31 -25.77 0.21
CA MET A 1 13.43 -24.62 -0.11
C MET A 1 12.23 -25.00 -0.97
N THR A 2 12.37 -25.93 -1.93
CA THR A 2 11.25 -26.43 -2.76
C THR A 2 10.11 -27.02 -1.93
N ARG A 3 10.43 -27.86 -0.92
CA ARG A 3 9.44 -28.41 0.04
C ARG A 3 8.67 -27.32 0.78
N PHE A 4 9.35 -26.25 1.20
CA PHE A 4 8.71 -25.12 1.90
C PHE A 4 7.78 -24.33 0.97
N ALA A 5 8.19 -24.05 -0.26
CA ALA A 5 7.31 -23.44 -1.26
C ALA A 5 6.06 -24.31 -1.55
N GLY A 6 6.23 -25.62 -1.67
CA GLY A 6 5.12 -26.57 -1.84
C GLY A 6 4.17 -26.57 -0.62
N TYR A 7 4.73 -26.52 0.58
CA TYR A 7 3.94 -26.42 1.81
C TYR A 7 3.08 -25.12 1.81
N LEU A 8 3.67 -23.95 1.45
CA LEU A 8 2.96 -22.68 1.40
C LEU A 8 1.86 -22.66 0.32
N ARG A 9 2.06 -23.34 -0.82
CA ARG A 9 1.03 -23.50 -1.85
C ARG A 9 -0.15 -24.33 -1.37
N ARG A 10 0.09 -25.43 -0.64
CA ARG A 10 -0.99 -26.22 -0.02
C ARG A 10 -1.77 -25.43 1.03
N GLU A 11 -1.16 -24.43 1.65
CA GLU A 11 -1.86 -23.46 2.52
C GLU A 11 -2.52 -22.31 1.74
N GLU A 12 -2.63 -22.43 0.42
CA GLU A 12 -3.26 -21.42 -0.46
C GLU A 12 -2.66 -20.01 -0.30
N ARG A 13 -1.32 -19.92 -0.02
CA ARG A 13 -0.65 -18.65 0.07
C ARG A 13 -0.42 -18.06 -1.32
N GLU A 14 -0.62 -16.76 -1.43
CA GLU A 14 -0.32 -15.96 -2.61
C GLU A 14 1.14 -16.11 -3.07
N ASP A 15 1.39 -16.16 -4.37
CA ASP A 15 2.74 -16.32 -4.94
C ASP A 15 3.73 -15.27 -4.41
N SER A 16 3.31 -14.01 -4.31
CA SER A 16 4.13 -12.93 -3.76
C SER A 16 4.53 -13.16 -2.29
N THR A 17 3.66 -13.81 -1.51
CA THR A 17 3.94 -14.21 -0.13
C THR A 17 4.90 -15.39 -0.10
N ILE A 18 4.69 -16.37 -0.98
CA ILE A 18 5.57 -17.54 -1.12
C ILE A 18 6.98 -17.08 -1.48
N GLU A 19 7.14 -16.23 -2.48
CA GLU A 19 8.44 -15.66 -2.87
C GLU A 19 9.14 -14.93 -1.72
N SER A 20 8.39 -14.10 -1.00
CA SER A 20 8.92 -13.35 0.14
C SER A 20 9.37 -14.26 1.27
N TYR A 21 8.56 -15.28 1.60
CA TYR A 21 8.86 -16.25 2.65
C TYR A 21 10.06 -17.13 2.29
N VAL A 22 10.10 -17.64 1.06
CA VAL A 22 11.23 -18.45 0.57
C VAL A 22 12.53 -17.63 0.55
N ARG A 23 12.49 -16.38 0.09
CA ARG A 23 13.64 -15.48 0.12
C ARG A 23 14.17 -15.27 1.55
N THR A 24 13.27 -15.05 2.50
CA THR A 24 13.63 -14.87 3.91
C THR A 24 14.18 -16.16 4.53
N ALA A 25 13.56 -17.30 4.22
CA ALA A 25 14.02 -18.62 4.66
C ALA A 25 15.43 -18.94 4.11
N ARG A 26 15.70 -18.61 2.84
CA ARG A 26 17.06 -18.74 2.27
C ARG A 26 18.07 -17.88 3.02
N ARG A 27 17.75 -16.64 3.31
CA ARG A 27 18.61 -15.75 4.08
C ARG A 27 18.91 -16.30 5.46
N PHE A 28 17.92 -16.84 6.16
CA PHE A 28 18.09 -17.50 7.43
C PHE A 28 19.01 -18.74 7.32
N ALA A 29 18.79 -19.59 6.30
CA ALA A 29 19.61 -20.77 6.06
C ALA A 29 21.08 -20.43 5.75
N VAL A 30 21.33 -19.38 4.96
CA VAL A 30 22.69 -18.86 4.71
C VAL A 30 23.35 -18.37 6.02
N TRP A 31 22.59 -17.69 6.85
CA TRP A 31 23.08 -17.23 8.16
C TRP A 31 23.37 -18.39 9.12
N LEU A 32 22.59 -19.46 9.08
CA LEU A 32 22.82 -20.66 9.88
C LEU A 32 24.13 -21.36 9.53
N ASP A 33 24.58 -21.24 8.29
CA ASP A 33 25.85 -21.81 7.81
C ASP A 33 26.05 -23.27 8.22
N GLY A 34 25.10 -24.12 7.88
CA GLY A 34 25.12 -25.55 8.18
C GLY A 34 24.84 -25.95 9.63
N ARG A 35 24.72 -25.01 10.56
CA ARG A 35 24.41 -25.30 11.96
C ARG A 35 23.00 -25.88 12.11
N THR A 36 22.84 -26.81 13.06
CA THR A 36 21.52 -27.32 13.40
C THR A 36 20.65 -26.23 13.99
N VAL A 37 19.40 -26.12 13.52
CA VAL A 37 18.45 -25.13 14.00
C VAL A 37 18.09 -25.40 15.46
N THR A 38 18.25 -24.37 16.31
CA THR A 38 17.77 -24.33 17.69
C THR A 38 17.04 -23.02 17.95
N LYS A 39 16.29 -22.97 19.06
CA LYS A 39 15.57 -21.75 19.46
C LYS A 39 16.53 -20.60 19.77
N GLU A 40 17.67 -20.90 20.36
CA GLU A 40 18.72 -19.93 20.69
C GLU A 40 19.30 -19.29 19.43
N LEU A 41 19.61 -20.10 18.41
CA LEU A 41 20.08 -19.59 17.12
C LEU A 41 19.01 -18.74 16.42
N ALA A 42 17.76 -19.14 16.45
CA ALA A 42 16.66 -18.34 15.90
C ALA A 42 16.50 -16.99 16.65
N ALA A 43 16.69 -16.98 17.98
CA ALA A 43 16.71 -15.77 18.78
C ALA A 43 17.93 -14.88 18.49
N ALA A 44 19.10 -15.48 18.31
CA ALA A 44 20.32 -14.77 17.93
C ALA A 44 20.18 -14.09 16.55
N TRP A 45 19.58 -14.79 15.58
CA TRP A 45 19.30 -14.17 14.28
C TRP A 45 18.37 -12.96 14.39
N LYS A 46 17.33 -13.03 15.23
CA LYS A 46 16.44 -11.90 15.52
C LYS A 46 17.20 -10.72 16.11
N ALA A 47 18.12 -10.95 17.06
CA ALA A 47 18.95 -9.91 17.66
C ALA A 47 19.85 -9.26 16.61
N GLN A 48 20.53 -10.06 15.78
CA GLN A 48 21.37 -9.57 14.71
C GLN A 48 20.63 -8.72 13.67
N LEU A 49 19.38 -9.09 13.33
CA LEU A 49 18.57 -8.25 12.44
C LEU A 49 18.32 -6.86 13.01
N LEU A 50 18.13 -6.74 14.33
CA LEU A 50 17.98 -5.46 15.01
C LEU A 50 19.29 -4.67 15.02
N GLU A 51 20.41 -5.30 15.31
CA GLU A 51 21.75 -4.69 15.26
C GLU A 51 22.10 -4.19 13.85
N GLN A 52 21.68 -4.89 12.80
CA GLN A 52 21.79 -4.47 11.41
C GLN A 52 20.85 -3.29 11.05
N GLY A 53 20.11 -2.74 12.01
CA GLY A 53 19.22 -1.58 11.82
C GLY A 53 17.90 -1.88 11.09
N TYR A 54 17.49 -3.15 11.01
CA TYR A 54 16.17 -3.46 10.46
C TYR A 54 15.05 -2.92 11.35
N ARG A 55 14.04 -2.32 10.73
CA ARG A 55 12.87 -1.85 11.48
C ARG A 55 12.17 -3.03 12.16
N PRO A 56 11.70 -2.88 13.40
CA PRO A 56 11.02 -3.94 14.16
C PRO A 56 9.86 -4.60 13.40
N VAL A 57 9.09 -3.83 12.62
CA VAL A 57 8.03 -4.36 11.75
C VAL A 57 8.58 -5.31 10.69
N SER A 58 9.73 -4.96 10.08
CA SER A 58 10.39 -5.80 9.07
C SER A 58 10.97 -7.06 9.71
N VAL A 59 11.53 -6.95 10.91
CA VAL A 59 12.00 -8.11 11.69
C VAL A 59 10.83 -9.06 11.96
N ASN A 60 9.69 -8.56 12.43
CA ASN A 60 8.50 -9.39 12.65
C ASN A 60 8.00 -10.08 11.38
N ALA A 61 8.04 -9.40 10.23
CA ALA A 61 7.69 -10.02 8.95
C ALA A 61 8.66 -11.15 8.56
N MET A 62 9.97 -10.97 8.82
CA MET A 62 10.98 -12.02 8.61
C MET A 62 10.79 -13.18 9.57
N LEU A 63 10.50 -12.91 10.84
CA LEU A 63 10.21 -13.94 11.83
C LEU A 63 8.96 -14.74 11.48
N ALA A 64 7.93 -14.12 10.90
CA ALA A 64 6.75 -14.83 10.43
C ALA A 64 7.11 -15.89 9.37
N ALA A 65 7.98 -15.56 8.43
CA ALA A 65 8.46 -16.50 7.43
C ALA A 65 9.28 -17.65 8.03
N VAL A 66 10.19 -17.34 8.97
CA VAL A 66 11.05 -18.34 9.62
C VAL A 66 10.27 -19.23 10.59
N ASN A 67 9.37 -18.67 11.39
CA ASN A 67 8.47 -19.45 12.25
C ASN A 67 7.57 -20.40 11.40
N LYS A 68 7.16 -19.96 10.21
CA LYS A 68 6.41 -20.81 9.28
C LYS A 68 7.26 -21.90 8.67
N LEU A 69 8.54 -21.63 8.42
CA LEU A 69 9.50 -22.66 8.00
C LEU A 69 9.66 -23.72 9.10
N PHE A 70 9.75 -23.32 10.37
CA PHE A 70 9.85 -24.27 11.49
C PHE A 70 8.62 -25.17 11.58
N VAL A 71 7.41 -24.64 11.39
CA VAL A 71 6.19 -25.47 11.29
C VAL A 71 6.31 -26.48 10.15
N CYS A 72 6.75 -26.05 8.98
CA CYS A 72 6.93 -26.93 7.81
C CYS A 72 7.96 -28.06 8.07
N MET A 73 8.94 -27.81 8.95
CA MET A 73 10.01 -28.75 9.31
C MET A 73 9.62 -29.64 10.51
N GLY A 74 8.49 -29.41 11.16
CA GLY A 74 8.12 -30.08 12.43
C GLY A 74 8.93 -29.61 13.64
N ARG A 75 9.59 -28.44 13.54
CA ARG A 75 10.45 -27.87 14.59
C ARG A 75 9.78 -26.65 15.24
N GLU A 76 8.55 -26.83 15.73
CA GLU A 76 7.80 -25.73 16.37
C GLU A 76 8.45 -25.26 17.68
N ASP A 77 9.25 -26.11 18.31
CA ASP A 77 10.11 -25.81 19.45
C ASP A 77 11.06 -24.64 19.20
N CYS A 78 11.51 -24.46 17.94
CA CYS A 78 12.42 -23.38 17.53
C CYS A 78 11.74 -22.03 17.27
N LYS A 79 10.41 -21.94 17.33
CA LYS A 79 9.68 -20.68 17.11
C LYS A 79 10.13 -19.59 18.09
N VAL A 80 10.32 -18.38 17.58
CA VAL A 80 10.66 -17.21 18.39
C VAL A 80 9.48 -16.23 18.47
N ARG A 81 9.40 -15.54 19.61
CA ARG A 81 8.36 -14.53 19.84
C ARG A 81 8.61 -13.30 18.99
N TYR A 82 7.53 -12.73 18.48
CA TYR A 82 7.56 -11.45 17.80
C TYR A 82 7.93 -10.32 18.76
N LEU A 83 8.49 -9.25 18.21
CA LEU A 83 8.68 -8.01 18.94
C LEU A 83 7.32 -7.39 19.24
N LYS A 84 7.11 -7.00 20.49
CA LYS A 84 5.93 -6.20 20.86
C LYS A 84 6.10 -4.80 20.31
N LEU A 85 5.21 -4.39 19.42
CA LEU A 85 5.28 -3.07 18.80
C LEU A 85 4.15 -2.20 19.36
N GLN A 86 4.52 -1.01 19.80
CA GLN A 86 3.50 0.00 20.09
C GLN A 86 2.80 0.39 18.80
N ARG A 87 1.49 0.50 18.82
CA ARG A 87 0.72 1.02 17.68
C ARG A 87 1.15 2.46 17.40
N GLN A 88 1.28 2.79 16.12
CA GLN A 88 1.56 4.15 15.73
C GLN A 88 0.44 5.06 16.24
N MET A 89 0.80 6.03 17.10
CA MET A 89 -0.15 6.99 17.68
C MET A 89 -0.31 8.24 16.82
N PHE A 90 0.77 8.67 16.16
CA PHE A 90 0.80 9.90 15.40
C PHE A 90 1.21 9.67 13.95
N ARG A 91 0.64 10.42 13.04
CA ARG A 91 1.06 10.41 11.64
C ARG A 91 2.32 11.26 11.44
N LYS A 92 3.14 10.88 10.45
CA LYS A 92 4.28 11.65 9.99
C LYS A 92 3.86 12.50 8.78
N SER A 93 3.35 13.70 9.01
CA SER A 93 2.83 14.59 7.97
C SER A 93 3.84 14.99 6.90
N GLU A 94 5.14 14.98 7.24
CA GLU A 94 6.24 15.35 6.33
C GLU A 94 6.32 14.49 5.05
N ARG A 95 5.86 13.24 5.13
CA ARG A 95 5.84 12.30 4.00
C ARG A 95 4.50 12.22 3.27
N GLU A 96 3.52 12.97 3.73
CA GLU A 96 2.19 12.95 3.14
C GLU A 96 2.11 13.90 1.95
N LEU A 97 1.36 13.47 0.94
CA LEU A 97 1.01 14.31 -0.19
C LEU A 97 -0.16 15.22 0.21
N THR A 98 0.00 16.53 0.06
CA THR A 98 -1.08 17.50 0.26
C THR A 98 -1.92 17.65 -1.00
N ARG A 99 -3.13 18.23 -0.87
CA ARG A 99 -4.01 18.53 -2.01
C ARG A 99 -3.34 19.51 -3.00
N ALA A 100 -2.63 20.51 -2.49
CA ALA A 100 -1.91 21.46 -3.35
C ALA A 100 -0.75 20.80 -4.11
N GLU A 101 0.01 19.93 -3.45
CA GLU A 101 1.07 19.13 -4.12
C GLU A 101 0.49 18.20 -5.18
N TYR A 102 -0.64 17.55 -4.87
CA TYR A 102 -1.34 16.71 -5.84
C TYR A 102 -1.79 17.51 -7.07
N GLN A 103 -2.36 18.72 -6.88
CA GLN A 103 -2.75 19.57 -8.00
C GLN A 103 -1.56 19.91 -8.88
N ARG A 104 -0.42 20.29 -8.30
CA ARG A 104 0.80 20.55 -9.08
C ARG A 104 1.31 19.33 -9.87
N LEU A 105 1.11 18.10 -9.35
CA LEU A 105 1.42 16.88 -10.10
C LEU A 105 0.48 16.71 -11.32
N LEU A 106 -0.80 17.02 -11.16
CA LEU A 106 -1.76 16.99 -12.27
C LEU A 106 -1.40 18.03 -13.34
N ASP A 107 -1.09 19.26 -12.92
CA ASP A 107 -0.70 20.36 -13.81
C ASP A 107 0.60 20.01 -14.58
N ALA A 108 1.57 19.41 -13.91
CA ALA A 108 2.80 18.94 -14.54
C ALA A 108 2.57 17.80 -15.55
N ALA A 109 1.67 16.87 -15.25
CA ALA A 109 1.28 15.81 -16.18
C ALA A 109 0.56 16.38 -17.40
N GLN A 110 -0.32 17.35 -17.19
CA GLN A 110 -1.05 18.05 -18.26
C GLN A 110 -0.11 18.87 -19.16
N ALA A 111 0.81 19.63 -18.58
CA ALA A 111 1.80 20.43 -19.32
C ALA A 111 2.71 19.55 -20.18
N ARG A 112 3.01 18.31 -19.75
CA ARG A 112 3.76 17.32 -20.55
C ARG A 112 2.92 16.67 -21.65
N GLY A 113 1.63 16.93 -21.72
CA GLY A 113 0.71 16.24 -22.63
C GLY A 113 0.50 14.74 -22.30
N ASP A 114 0.95 14.27 -21.13
CA ASP A 114 0.78 12.88 -20.71
C ASP A 114 -0.59 12.66 -20.06
N ILE A 115 -1.61 12.65 -20.94
CA ILE A 115 -3.02 12.48 -20.52
C ILE A 115 -3.24 11.11 -19.84
N ARG A 116 -2.50 10.08 -20.24
CA ARG A 116 -2.59 8.77 -19.59
C ARG A 116 -2.16 8.86 -18.12
N LEU A 117 -1.00 9.48 -17.87
CA LEU A 117 -0.50 9.65 -16.50
C LEU A 117 -1.41 10.56 -15.67
N LEU A 118 -1.91 11.66 -16.27
CA LEU A 118 -2.90 12.53 -15.64
C LEU A 118 -4.12 11.75 -15.16
N LEU A 119 -4.75 10.98 -16.05
CA LEU A 119 -5.93 10.17 -15.73
C LEU A 119 -5.63 9.05 -14.73
N LEU A 120 -4.44 8.47 -14.78
CA LEU A 120 -3.99 7.48 -13.81
C LEU A 120 -3.91 8.09 -12.40
N LEU A 121 -3.32 9.27 -12.25
CA LEU A 121 -3.26 9.99 -10.98
C LEU A 121 -4.66 10.33 -10.47
N GLU A 122 -5.53 10.86 -11.35
CA GLU A 122 -6.92 11.16 -11.01
C GLU A 122 -7.68 9.90 -10.59
N THR A 123 -7.53 8.79 -11.30
CA THR A 123 -8.19 7.52 -10.97
C THR A 123 -7.77 7.02 -9.59
N LEU A 124 -6.47 6.94 -9.31
CA LEU A 124 -5.96 6.49 -8.01
C LEU A 124 -6.42 7.39 -6.85
N CYS A 125 -6.43 8.71 -7.07
CA CYS A 125 -6.80 9.67 -6.04
C CYS A 125 -8.31 9.86 -5.89
N ALA A 126 -9.12 9.66 -6.92
CA ALA A 126 -10.56 9.84 -6.84
C ALA A 126 -11.33 8.59 -6.38
N THR A 127 -10.72 7.42 -6.46
CA THR A 127 -11.35 6.14 -6.12
C THR A 127 -10.70 5.44 -4.92
N GLY A 128 -9.49 5.84 -4.54
CA GLY A 128 -8.72 5.19 -3.47
C GLY A 128 -8.29 3.75 -3.78
N ILE A 129 -8.33 3.32 -5.05
CA ILE A 129 -7.90 1.97 -5.45
C ILE A 129 -6.39 1.78 -5.30
N ARG A 130 -5.99 0.52 -5.13
CA ARG A 130 -4.56 0.14 -5.16
C ARG A 130 -4.05 0.11 -6.60
N VAL A 131 -2.76 0.33 -6.79
CA VAL A 131 -2.13 0.23 -8.12
C VAL A 131 -2.39 -1.11 -8.80
N SER A 132 -2.41 -2.21 -8.04
CA SER A 132 -2.73 -3.54 -8.58
C SER A 132 -4.17 -3.68 -9.07
N GLU A 133 -5.06 -2.78 -8.64
CA GLU A 133 -6.47 -2.78 -9.01
C GLU A 133 -6.75 -1.94 -10.26
N LEU A 134 -5.76 -1.19 -10.74
CA LEU A 134 -5.90 -0.32 -11.92
C LEU A 134 -6.31 -1.09 -13.19
N GLN A 135 -5.96 -2.36 -13.28
CA GLN A 135 -6.37 -3.24 -14.38
C GLN A 135 -7.90 -3.42 -14.49
N TYR A 136 -8.64 -3.24 -13.41
CA TYR A 136 -10.10 -3.34 -13.41
C TYR A 136 -10.79 -2.05 -13.86
N ILE A 137 -10.04 -1.00 -14.13
CA ILE A 137 -10.55 0.22 -14.73
C ILE A 137 -10.60 0.03 -16.26
N THR A 138 -11.70 -0.53 -16.71
CA THR A 138 -11.97 -0.86 -18.11
C THR A 138 -12.94 0.12 -18.75
N VAL A 139 -13.10 0.03 -20.07
CA VAL A 139 -14.08 0.82 -20.82
C VAL A 139 -15.49 0.52 -20.31
N GLU A 140 -15.78 -0.77 -20.03
CA GLU A 140 -17.07 -1.23 -19.50
C GLU A 140 -17.31 -0.66 -18.11
N ALA A 141 -16.31 -0.73 -17.22
CA ALA A 141 -16.39 -0.14 -15.89
C ALA A 141 -16.65 1.37 -15.95
N ALA A 142 -15.99 2.08 -16.87
CA ALA A 142 -16.19 3.51 -17.05
C ALA A 142 -17.56 3.85 -17.64
N ARG A 143 -18.16 2.97 -18.46
CA ARG A 143 -19.55 3.13 -18.97
C ARG A 143 -20.58 2.91 -17.86
N ASN A 144 -20.38 1.89 -17.05
CA ASN A 144 -21.31 1.52 -15.98
C ASN A 144 -21.13 2.37 -14.71
N GLY A 145 -20.04 3.14 -14.58
CA GLY A 145 -19.72 3.90 -13.37
C GLY A 145 -19.25 3.02 -12.20
N VAL A 146 -18.97 1.74 -12.45
CA VAL A 146 -18.64 0.74 -11.43
C VAL A 146 -17.56 -0.18 -11.96
N ALA A 147 -16.54 -0.46 -11.13
CA ALA A 147 -15.56 -1.48 -11.39
C ALA A 147 -15.65 -2.60 -10.34
N GLU A 148 -15.78 -3.84 -10.79
CA GLU A 148 -15.74 -5.02 -9.94
C GLU A 148 -14.31 -5.54 -9.87
N ILE A 149 -13.76 -5.62 -8.67
CA ILE A 149 -12.39 -6.06 -8.41
C ILE A 149 -12.44 -7.44 -7.79
N ALA A 150 -11.98 -8.45 -8.53
CA ALA A 150 -11.75 -9.78 -8.03
C ALA A 150 -10.22 -9.99 -7.92
N LEU A 151 -9.65 -9.76 -6.75
CA LEU A 151 -8.22 -9.87 -6.53
C LEU A 151 -7.93 -10.52 -5.18
N LYS A 152 -7.10 -11.57 -5.18
CA LYS A 152 -6.64 -12.25 -3.96
C LYS A 152 -7.77 -12.83 -3.12
N GLY A 153 -8.75 -13.47 -3.75
CA GLY A 153 -9.92 -14.05 -3.08
C GLY A 153 -10.89 -13.02 -2.48
N LYS A 154 -10.69 -11.72 -2.76
CA LYS A 154 -11.60 -10.65 -2.34
C LYS A 154 -12.30 -10.07 -3.55
N ILE A 155 -13.62 -10.00 -3.46
CA ILE A 155 -14.46 -9.31 -4.44
C ILE A 155 -14.94 -8.01 -3.79
N ARG A 156 -14.75 -6.91 -4.48
CA ARG A 156 -15.28 -5.61 -4.05
C ARG A 156 -15.69 -4.75 -5.23
N THR A 157 -16.66 -3.91 -5.00
CA THR A 157 -17.19 -2.94 -5.95
C THR A 157 -16.56 -1.57 -5.71
N ILE A 158 -16.11 -0.92 -6.75
CA ILE A 158 -15.58 0.45 -6.74
C ILE A 158 -16.50 1.34 -7.55
N LEU A 159 -17.00 2.39 -6.92
CA LEU A 159 -17.76 3.43 -7.61
C LEU A 159 -16.81 4.41 -8.30
N LEU A 160 -17.06 4.67 -9.57
CA LEU A 160 -16.30 5.62 -10.37
C LEU A 160 -17.05 6.95 -10.46
N PRO A 161 -16.46 8.08 -10.05
CA PRO A 161 -17.10 9.38 -10.18
C PRO A 161 -17.46 9.70 -11.65
N THR A 162 -18.66 10.22 -11.92
CA THR A 162 -19.15 10.50 -13.25
C THR A 162 -18.21 11.38 -14.11
N LYS A 163 -17.55 12.36 -13.47
CA LYS A 163 -16.56 13.21 -14.16
C LYS A 163 -15.34 12.40 -14.60
N LEU A 164 -14.90 11.44 -13.77
CA LEU A 164 -13.79 10.55 -14.10
C LEU A 164 -14.18 9.62 -15.25
N CYS A 165 -15.35 9.01 -15.20
CA CYS A 165 -15.87 8.15 -16.28
C CYS A 165 -15.86 8.85 -17.64
N ARG A 166 -16.37 10.08 -17.71
CA ARG A 166 -16.36 10.89 -18.95
C ARG A 166 -14.95 11.12 -19.48
N LYS A 167 -13.98 11.46 -18.61
CA LYS A 167 -12.58 11.64 -18.99
C LYS A 167 -11.96 10.35 -19.49
N LEU A 168 -12.19 9.24 -18.81
CA LEU A 168 -11.68 7.92 -19.18
C LEU A 168 -12.20 7.46 -20.52
N LEU A 169 -13.53 7.60 -20.77
CA LEU A 169 -14.14 7.24 -22.06
C LEU A 169 -13.64 8.13 -23.21
N LYS A 170 -13.49 9.44 -22.97
CA LYS A 170 -12.91 10.35 -23.97
C LYS A 170 -11.48 9.95 -24.32
N TYR A 171 -10.68 9.58 -23.34
CA TYR A 171 -9.32 9.10 -23.55
C TYR A 171 -9.30 7.78 -24.32
N ALA A 172 -10.12 6.79 -23.90
CA ALA A 172 -10.23 5.49 -24.55
C ALA A 172 -10.58 5.66 -26.04
N LYS A 173 -11.60 6.50 -26.35
CA LYS A 173 -12.00 6.83 -27.73
C LYS A 173 -10.82 7.42 -28.52
N LYS A 174 -10.07 8.38 -27.93
CA LYS A 174 -8.91 9.01 -28.60
C LYS A 174 -7.78 8.01 -28.88
N CYS A 175 -7.64 6.98 -28.03
CA CYS A 175 -6.61 5.95 -28.18
C CYS A 175 -7.08 4.71 -28.96
N GLY A 176 -8.31 4.70 -29.49
CA GLY A 176 -8.88 3.56 -30.21
C GLY A 176 -9.20 2.35 -29.32
N ILE A 177 -9.31 2.55 -27.98
CA ILE A 177 -9.63 1.48 -27.02
C ILE A 177 -11.16 1.34 -26.94
N VAL A 178 -11.68 0.30 -27.57
CA VAL A 178 -13.14 0.06 -27.67
C VAL A 178 -13.68 -0.74 -26.48
N HIS A 179 -12.86 -1.64 -25.92
CA HIS A 179 -13.19 -2.53 -24.80
C HIS A 179 -11.96 -2.86 -23.96
N GLY A 180 -12.17 -3.40 -22.77
CA GLY A 180 -11.12 -3.86 -21.87
C GLY A 180 -10.33 -2.74 -21.18
N HIS A 181 -9.08 -2.99 -20.85
CA HIS A 181 -8.26 -2.11 -20.03
C HIS A 181 -7.98 -0.75 -20.65
N ILE A 182 -8.17 0.34 -19.89
CA ILE A 182 -7.92 1.70 -20.36
C ILE A 182 -6.43 2.07 -20.23
N PHE A 183 -5.76 1.59 -19.19
CA PHE A 183 -4.36 1.93 -18.90
C PHE A 183 -3.40 0.91 -19.47
N LEU A 184 -2.99 1.12 -20.71
CA LEU A 184 -2.12 0.22 -21.46
C LEU A 184 -0.76 0.87 -21.77
N THR A 185 0.26 0.04 -21.96
CA THR A 185 1.52 0.43 -22.59
C THR A 185 1.30 0.68 -24.09
N LYS A 186 2.30 1.23 -24.78
CA LYS A 186 2.26 1.38 -26.26
C LYS A 186 2.04 0.04 -26.99
N ASN A 187 2.46 -1.07 -26.37
CA ASN A 187 2.36 -2.42 -26.94
C ASN A 187 1.05 -3.15 -26.49
N GLY A 188 0.07 -2.43 -25.93
CA GLY A 188 -1.20 -3.02 -25.52
C GLY A 188 -1.18 -3.81 -24.21
N ASN A 189 -0.05 -3.87 -23.51
CA ASN A 189 0.05 -4.58 -22.22
C ASN A 189 -0.36 -3.68 -21.06
N GLY A 190 -0.83 -4.27 -19.94
CA GLY A 190 -1.13 -3.55 -18.71
C GLY A 190 0.11 -2.88 -18.11
N LEU A 191 -0.09 -1.77 -17.40
CA LEU A 191 1.00 -1.03 -16.77
C LEU A 191 1.53 -1.76 -15.56
N SER A 192 2.85 -2.03 -15.51
CA SER A 192 3.48 -2.59 -14.31
C SER A 192 3.58 -1.55 -13.18
N ARG A 193 3.56 -2.02 -11.92
CA ARG A 193 3.74 -1.15 -10.75
C ARG A 193 5.05 -0.35 -10.83
N LYS A 194 6.14 -0.96 -11.30
CA LYS A 194 7.44 -0.29 -11.45
C LYS A 194 7.37 0.83 -12.47
N PHE A 195 6.70 0.59 -13.60
CA PHE A 195 6.51 1.59 -14.64
C PHE A 195 5.70 2.78 -14.12
N ILE A 196 4.54 2.54 -13.49
CA ILE A 196 3.70 3.59 -12.91
C ILE A 196 4.50 4.43 -11.90
N TRP A 197 5.25 3.78 -11.01
CA TRP A 197 6.07 4.46 -10.02
C TRP A 197 7.14 5.35 -10.67
N ALA A 198 7.83 4.85 -11.71
CA ALA A 198 8.84 5.61 -12.45
C ALA A 198 8.24 6.83 -13.15
N GLU A 199 7.09 6.67 -13.84
CA GLU A 199 6.41 7.79 -14.50
C GLU A 199 5.94 8.87 -13.50
N MET A 200 5.39 8.47 -12.37
CA MET A 200 5.03 9.42 -11.32
C MET A 200 6.23 10.21 -10.81
N LYS A 201 7.41 9.57 -10.68
CA LYS A 201 8.64 10.24 -10.24
C LYS A 201 9.17 11.28 -11.23
N LYS A 202 8.89 11.14 -12.52
CA LYS A 202 9.28 12.12 -13.53
C LYS A 202 8.53 13.46 -13.41
N LEU A 203 7.40 13.48 -12.69
CA LEU A 203 6.65 14.71 -12.46
C LEU A 203 7.19 15.54 -11.29
N CYS A 204 7.99 14.94 -10.40
CA CYS A 204 8.36 15.55 -9.14
C CYS A 204 9.07 16.90 -9.28
N GLU A 205 9.99 17.01 -10.24
CA GLU A 205 10.78 18.22 -10.47
C GLU A 205 9.89 19.36 -10.98
N ALA A 206 9.16 19.14 -12.06
CA ALA A 206 8.25 20.12 -12.66
C ALA A 206 7.13 20.55 -11.69
N ALA A 207 6.63 19.61 -10.87
CA ALA A 207 5.61 19.87 -9.86
C ALA A 207 6.16 20.52 -8.58
N LYS A 208 7.48 20.62 -8.42
CA LYS A 208 8.14 21.06 -7.16
C LYS A 208 7.63 20.26 -5.95
N VAL A 209 7.54 18.94 -6.07
CA VAL A 209 7.09 18.02 -5.02
C VAL A 209 8.21 17.05 -4.67
N ALA A 210 8.48 16.89 -3.38
CA ALA A 210 9.53 15.98 -2.91
C ALA A 210 9.28 14.53 -3.41
N ARG A 211 10.30 13.92 -4.02
CA ARG A 211 10.24 12.54 -4.55
C ARG A 211 9.77 11.53 -3.51
N SER A 212 10.11 11.74 -2.22
CA SER A 212 9.69 10.88 -1.10
C SER A 212 8.17 10.85 -0.88
N LYS A 213 7.43 11.86 -1.36
CA LYS A 213 5.97 11.97 -1.23
C LYS A 213 5.21 11.36 -2.41
N VAL A 214 5.85 11.22 -3.59
CA VAL A 214 5.17 10.84 -4.83
C VAL A 214 5.25 9.34 -5.05
N PHE A 215 4.25 8.61 -4.58
CA PHE A 215 4.05 7.17 -4.81
C PHE A 215 2.57 6.81 -4.62
N PRO A 216 2.09 5.72 -5.24
CA PRO A 216 0.66 5.41 -5.31
C PRO A 216 -0.07 5.35 -3.97
N HIS A 217 0.57 4.80 -2.93
CA HIS A 217 -0.05 4.71 -1.60
C HIS A 217 -0.32 6.10 -0.97
N ASN A 218 0.45 7.13 -1.30
CA ASN A 218 0.17 8.50 -0.85
C ASN A 218 -1.04 9.12 -1.53
N LEU A 219 -1.34 8.75 -2.78
CA LEU A 219 -2.60 9.13 -3.45
C LEU A 219 -3.80 8.49 -2.75
N GLN A 220 -3.71 7.21 -2.40
CA GLN A 220 -4.72 6.53 -1.60
C GLN A 220 -4.87 7.17 -0.22
N GLY A 221 -3.75 7.58 0.41
CA GLY A 221 -3.77 8.31 1.68
C GLY A 221 -4.43 9.68 1.56
N LEU A 222 -4.21 10.40 0.48
CA LEU A 222 -4.88 11.69 0.21
C LEU A 222 -6.39 11.48 0.02
N PHE A 223 -6.80 10.50 -0.78
CA PHE A 223 -8.21 10.12 -0.90
C PHE A 223 -8.84 9.82 0.46
N ALA A 224 -8.20 8.94 1.24
CA ALA A 224 -8.72 8.52 2.54
C ALA A 224 -8.96 9.71 3.50
N ARG A 225 -7.98 10.61 3.60
CA ARG A 225 -8.11 11.81 4.44
C ARG A 225 -9.19 12.77 3.93
N THR A 226 -9.27 12.96 2.61
CA THR A 226 -10.29 13.83 2.00
C THR A 226 -11.69 13.26 2.19
N PHE A 227 -11.86 11.95 1.97
CA PHE A 227 -13.13 11.26 2.16
C PHE A 227 -13.57 11.32 3.63
N TYR A 228 -12.68 11.00 4.55
CA TYR A 228 -12.99 11.07 5.99
C TYR A 228 -13.32 12.47 6.46
N ALA A 229 -12.61 13.49 5.96
CA ALA A 229 -12.92 14.90 6.28
C ALA A 229 -14.35 15.27 5.87
N ALA A 230 -14.86 14.71 4.76
CA ALA A 230 -16.20 14.96 4.26
C ALA A 230 -17.29 14.14 4.99
N CYS A 231 -17.03 12.85 5.26
CA CYS A 231 -18.04 11.92 5.76
C CYS A 231 -17.96 11.63 7.25
N ARG A 232 -16.78 11.79 7.88
CA ARG A 232 -16.49 11.48 9.29
C ARG A 232 -16.84 10.05 9.73
N ASP A 233 -16.95 9.14 8.77
CA ASP A 233 -17.30 7.73 8.97
C ASP A 233 -16.12 6.85 8.56
N VAL A 234 -15.51 6.20 9.57
CA VAL A 234 -14.35 5.33 9.37
C VAL A 234 -14.73 3.95 8.82
N VAL A 235 -15.93 3.49 9.14
CA VAL A 235 -16.43 2.19 8.67
C VAL A 235 -16.69 2.29 7.18
N ARG A 236 -17.42 3.31 6.76
CA ARG A 236 -17.67 3.59 5.34
C ARG A 236 -16.38 3.81 4.55
N LEU A 237 -15.38 4.48 5.14
CA LEU A 237 -14.08 4.63 4.51
C LEU A 237 -13.37 3.28 4.35
N ALA A 238 -13.44 2.40 5.37
CA ALA A 238 -12.84 1.06 5.30
C ALA A 238 -13.50 0.23 4.17
N ASP A 239 -14.82 0.27 4.05
CA ASP A 239 -15.58 -0.41 3.00
C ASP A 239 -15.17 0.09 1.61
N VAL A 240 -15.13 1.42 1.41
CA VAL A 240 -14.71 2.03 0.13
C VAL A 240 -13.28 1.64 -0.24
N LEU A 241 -12.36 1.57 0.74
CA LEU A 241 -10.97 1.15 0.51
C LEU A 241 -10.80 -0.38 0.38
N GLY A 242 -11.85 -1.15 0.69
CA GLY A 242 -11.82 -2.62 0.72
C GLY A 242 -10.85 -3.15 1.76
N HIS A 243 -10.84 -2.56 2.95
CA HIS A 243 -10.05 -3.02 4.07
C HIS A 243 -10.84 -4.04 4.89
N SER A 244 -10.27 -5.21 5.13
CA SER A 244 -10.86 -6.24 5.99
C SER A 244 -10.79 -5.91 7.49
N SER A 245 -10.10 -4.84 7.85
CA SER A 245 -9.97 -4.35 9.22
C SER A 245 -9.92 -2.83 9.25
N ILE A 246 -10.71 -2.24 10.15
CA ILE A 246 -10.73 -0.80 10.43
C ILE A 246 -9.34 -0.31 10.88
N GLU A 247 -8.54 -1.16 11.55
CA GLU A 247 -7.17 -0.85 11.94
C GLU A 247 -6.29 -0.47 10.76
N THR A 248 -6.51 -1.07 9.58
CA THR A 248 -5.79 -0.69 8.35
C THR A 248 -6.17 0.71 7.88
N THR A 249 -7.42 1.13 8.12
CA THR A 249 -7.92 2.46 7.76
C THR A 249 -7.49 3.51 8.76
N ARG A 250 -7.37 3.14 10.03
CA ARG A 250 -6.98 4.03 11.14
C ARG A 250 -5.70 4.81 10.87
N ILE A 251 -4.72 4.21 10.18
CA ILE A 251 -3.44 4.88 9.88
C ILE A 251 -3.59 6.18 9.09
N TYR A 252 -4.66 6.32 8.28
CA TYR A 252 -4.95 7.54 7.53
C TYR A 252 -5.62 8.63 8.38
N LEU A 253 -6.15 8.25 9.54
CA LEU A 253 -6.94 9.11 10.42
C LEU A 253 -6.15 9.61 11.63
N LEU A 254 -4.91 9.12 11.80
CA LEU A 254 -4.06 9.56 12.89
C LEU A 254 -3.81 11.07 12.79
N SER A 255 -3.95 11.76 13.92
CA SER A 255 -3.54 13.16 14.05
C SER A 255 -2.02 13.27 14.13
N THR A 256 -1.49 14.45 13.85
CA THR A 256 -0.09 14.74 14.17
C THR A 256 0.09 14.90 15.68
N ALA A 257 1.30 14.72 16.20
CA ALA A 257 1.59 14.97 17.61
C ALA A 257 1.18 16.40 18.03
N LYS A 258 1.39 17.39 17.15
CA LYS A 258 1.02 18.78 17.38
C LYS A 258 -0.51 18.99 17.46
N GLU A 259 -1.26 18.32 16.58
CA GLU A 259 -2.73 18.35 16.60
C GLU A 259 -3.27 17.68 17.87
N SER A 260 -2.69 16.54 18.26
CA SER A 260 -3.08 15.84 19.49
C SER A 260 -2.73 16.63 20.75
N ALA A 261 -1.56 17.29 20.82
CA ALA A 261 -1.20 18.17 21.93
C ALA A 261 -2.22 19.30 22.07
N ARG A 262 -2.56 19.98 20.96
CA ARG A 262 -3.60 21.04 20.99
C ARG A 262 -4.98 20.55 21.43
N GLN A 263 -5.32 19.28 21.12
CA GLN A 263 -6.57 18.70 21.61
C GLN A 263 -6.52 18.46 23.11
N LEU A 264 -5.37 17.97 23.62
CA LEU A 264 -5.16 17.80 25.08
C LEU A 264 -5.23 19.13 25.83
N ASP A 265 -4.60 20.18 25.29
CA ASP A 265 -4.65 21.54 25.89
C ASP A 265 -6.10 22.05 26.02
N ARG A 266 -6.97 21.72 25.06
CA ARG A 266 -8.39 22.12 25.06
C ARG A 266 -9.26 21.35 26.05
N LEU A 267 -8.78 20.26 26.66
CA LEU A 267 -9.56 19.51 27.63
C LEU A 267 -9.78 20.26 28.94
N GLY A 268 -8.98 21.29 29.23
CA GLY A 268 -9.14 22.13 30.42
C GLY A 268 -8.95 21.37 31.75
N LEU A 269 -8.17 20.27 31.74
CA LEU A 269 -7.97 19.43 32.91
C LEU A 269 -6.81 19.88 33.80
N LEU A 270 -6.13 20.98 33.44
CA LEU A 270 -5.04 21.52 34.22
C LEU A 270 -5.55 22.68 35.05
N SER A 271 -5.16 22.75 36.33
CA SER A 271 -5.38 23.91 37.18
C SER A 271 -4.54 25.09 36.70
N GLY A 272 -5.12 26.30 36.70
CA GLY A 272 -4.45 27.52 36.23
C GLY A 272 -3.34 28.01 37.16
N TRP A 273 -2.25 27.26 37.25
CA TRP A 273 -1.00 27.76 37.84
C TRP A 273 -0.12 28.26 36.68
N ALA A 274 -0.15 29.56 36.43
CA ALA A 274 0.82 30.30 35.63
C ALA A 274 1.11 31.62 36.32
#